data_3fc9f06121cc5de3fc7d3d1d9ec6d6e4
#
_entry.id   3fc9f06121cc5de3fc7d3d1d9ec6d6e4
#
_cell.length_a   1.000
_cell.length_b   1.000
_cell.length_c   1.000
_cell.angle_alpha   90.00
_cell.angle_beta   90.00
_cell.angle_gamma   90.00
#
_symmetry.space_group_name_H-M   'P 1'
#
loop_
_entity.id
_entity.type
_entity.pdbx_description
1 polymer ?
#
loop_
_entity_poly.entity_id
_entity_poly.type
_entity_poly.pdbx_seq_one_letter_code
_entity_poly.pdbx_strand_id
1 'polypeptide(L)'
;MARIRITKIYPGATGTTFNKSSNTYNKELDYEYAKEIGLFKYSRWLHNIVEGDTLTVPFNSIEELKNAGNGTFEFEITHPEYANHSVGSDVYPFEIVEWKNERCILVREMDTADYTGCMGEHCETYKSNPNNPVIKLREHKNGAFYEAKTNCCPFILSDKPYYYRDPSF
;
A
#
# COMPACT_ATOMS: atom_id res chain seq x y z
N MET A 1 5.69 -5.45 -8.08
CA MET A 1 4.67 -5.91 -7.11
C MET A 1 3.39 -5.15 -7.39
N ALA A 2 2.25 -5.83 -7.44
CA ALA A 2 0.93 -5.20 -7.52
C ALA A 2 0.31 -5.20 -6.13
N ARG A 3 -0.59 -4.26 -5.91
CA ARG A 3 -1.45 -4.24 -4.74
C ARG A 3 -2.86 -4.61 -5.17
N ILE A 4 -3.46 -5.57 -4.50
CA ILE A 4 -4.85 -5.98 -4.76
C ILE A 4 -5.68 -5.75 -3.51
N ARG A 5 -6.95 -5.37 -3.69
CA ARG A 5 -7.94 -5.28 -2.63
C ARG A 5 -9.01 -6.32 -2.88
N ILE A 6 -9.31 -7.14 -1.89
CA ILE A 6 -10.42 -8.11 -1.96
C ILE A 6 -11.73 -7.32 -1.90
N THR A 7 -12.50 -7.36 -2.98
CA THR A 7 -13.74 -6.58 -3.10
C THR A 7 -14.97 -7.39 -2.74
N LYS A 8 -14.90 -8.72 -2.91
CA LYS A 8 -16.03 -9.59 -2.63
C LYS A 8 -15.58 -11.01 -2.34
N ILE A 9 -16.24 -11.66 -1.40
CA ILE A 9 -16.10 -13.09 -1.11
C ILE A 9 -17.45 -13.77 -1.25
N TYR A 10 -17.53 -14.82 -2.06
CA TYR A 10 -18.76 -15.54 -2.34
C TYR A 10 -19.10 -16.56 -1.25
N PRO A 11 -20.40 -16.84 -1.00
CA PRO A 11 -20.80 -17.92 -0.10
C PRO A 11 -20.29 -19.28 -0.62
N GLY A 12 -19.75 -20.09 0.26
CA GLY A 12 -19.22 -21.42 -0.09
C GLY A 12 -17.70 -21.50 -0.08
N ALA A 13 -16.98 -20.36 -0.25
CA ALA A 13 -15.54 -20.25 -0.02
C ALA A 13 -15.21 -19.64 1.34
N THR A 14 -16.22 -19.52 2.23
CA THR A 14 -16.15 -18.64 3.40
C THR A 14 -16.27 -19.36 4.73
N GLY A 15 -15.38 -19.01 5.66
CA GLY A 15 -15.67 -18.98 7.09
C GLY A 15 -16.43 -17.72 7.51
N THR A 16 -16.71 -17.59 8.80
CA THR A 16 -17.26 -16.35 9.36
C THR A 16 -16.53 -15.99 10.64
N THR A 17 -15.97 -14.77 10.68
CA THR A 17 -15.34 -14.23 11.89
C THR A 17 -16.22 -13.15 12.50
N PHE A 18 -16.41 -13.22 13.80
CA PHE A 18 -17.16 -12.20 14.53
C PHE A 18 -16.28 -10.96 14.77
N ASN A 19 -16.69 -9.84 14.22
CA ASN A 19 -16.04 -8.56 14.47
C ASN A 19 -16.66 -7.89 15.71
N LYS A 20 -15.90 -7.87 16.82
CA LYS A 20 -16.35 -7.31 18.10
C LYS A 20 -16.58 -5.80 18.05
N SER A 21 -15.86 -5.06 17.20
CA SER A 21 -15.97 -3.60 17.12
C SER A 21 -17.22 -3.14 16.37
N SER A 22 -17.64 -3.89 15.35
CA SER A 22 -18.85 -3.58 14.56
C SER A 22 -20.06 -4.42 14.94
N ASN A 23 -19.90 -5.38 15.84
CA ASN A 23 -20.92 -6.37 16.22
C ASN A 23 -21.53 -7.10 15.00
N THR A 24 -20.69 -7.39 14.00
CA THR A 24 -21.08 -8.03 12.75
C THR A 24 -20.21 -9.25 12.46
N TYR A 25 -20.74 -10.17 11.65
CA TYR A 25 -19.97 -11.28 11.10
C TYR A 25 -19.40 -10.86 9.75
N ASN A 26 -18.06 -10.90 9.65
CA ASN A 26 -17.37 -10.69 8.38
C ASN A 26 -17.24 -12.03 7.65
N LYS A 27 -17.45 -11.99 6.34
CA LYS A 27 -17.09 -13.11 5.48
C LYS A 27 -15.58 -13.15 5.32
N GLU A 28 -15.00 -14.32 5.48
CA GLU A 28 -13.59 -14.59 5.28
C GLU A 28 -13.39 -15.73 4.30
N LEU A 29 -12.27 -15.76 3.59
CA LEU A 29 -11.88 -16.92 2.81
C LEU A 29 -11.54 -18.06 3.75
N ASP A 30 -12.00 -19.27 3.39
CA ASP A 30 -11.60 -20.49 4.08
C ASP A 30 -10.07 -20.59 4.12
N TYR A 31 -9.52 -20.92 5.26
CA TYR A 31 -8.07 -20.95 5.50
C TYR A 31 -7.35 -21.94 4.59
N GLU A 32 -7.87 -23.17 4.47
CA GLU A 32 -7.25 -24.20 3.64
C GLU A 32 -7.31 -23.84 2.17
N TYR A 33 -8.43 -23.27 1.73
CA TYR A 33 -8.58 -22.77 0.36
C TYR A 33 -7.60 -21.62 0.07
N ALA A 34 -7.52 -20.61 0.93
CA ALA A 34 -6.60 -19.49 0.76
C ALA A 34 -5.12 -19.93 0.75
N LYS A 35 -4.79 -21.00 1.51
CA LYS A 35 -3.48 -21.62 1.52
C LYS A 35 -3.21 -22.37 0.21
N GLU A 36 -4.17 -23.15 -0.30
CA GLU A 36 -4.07 -23.91 -1.54
C GLU A 36 -3.78 -23.00 -2.73
N ILE A 37 -4.53 -21.91 -2.88
CA ILE A 37 -4.29 -20.92 -3.95
C ILE A 37 -3.09 -20.00 -3.69
N GLY A 38 -2.42 -20.15 -2.55
CA GLY A 38 -1.16 -19.47 -2.23
C GLY A 38 -1.29 -18.02 -1.83
N LEU A 39 -2.48 -17.54 -1.46
CA LEU A 39 -2.68 -16.14 -1.01
C LEU A 39 -1.89 -15.80 0.24
N PHE A 40 -1.68 -16.76 1.15
CA PHE A 40 -0.89 -16.53 2.37
C PHE A 40 0.60 -16.24 2.13
N LYS A 41 1.13 -16.55 0.95
CA LYS A 41 2.50 -16.15 0.61
C LYS A 41 2.69 -14.63 0.60
N TYR A 42 1.62 -13.90 0.44
CA TYR A 42 1.61 -12.44 0.27
C TYR A 42 1.05 -11.69 1.47
N SER A 43 0.43 -12.41 2.42
CA SER A 43 0.00 -11.83 3.68
C SER A 43 1.13 -11.90 4.71
N ARG A 44 1.49 -10.75 5.30
CA ARG A 44 2.46 -10.70 6.41
C ARG A 44 1.89 -11.21 7.74
N TRP A 45 0.57 -11.35 7.80
CA TRP A 45 -0.15 -11.68 9.02
C TRP A 45 -0.98 -12.93 8.77
N LEU A 46 -0.88 -13.90 9.65
CA LEU A 46 -1.68 -15.15 9.66
C LEU A 46 -3.13 -14.86 10.08
N HIS A 47 -3.74 -13.86 9.50
CA HIS A 47 -5.15 -13.57 9.73
C HIS A 47 -5.97 -14.05 8.53
N ASN A 48 -7.21 -14.41 8.80
CA ASN A 48 -8.17 -14.76 7.77
C ASN A 48 -8.35 -13.57 6.83
N ILE A 49 -8.42 -13.84 5.53
CA ILE A 49 -8.59 -12.82 4.51
C ILE A 49 -10.08 -12.47 4.41
N VAL A 50 -10.40 -11.20 4.58
CA VAL A 50 -11.76 -10.66 4.56
C VAL A 50 -11.95 -9.64 3.43
N GLU A 51 -13.20 -9.32 3.12
CA GLU A 51 -13.53 -8.23 2.20
C GLU A 51 -12.93 -6.90 2.71
N GLY A 52 -12.28 -6.17 1.82
CA GLY A 52 -11.56 -4.94 2.14
C GLY A 52 -10.06 -5.11 2.39
N ASP A 53 -9.59 -6.32 2.64
CA ASP A 53 -8.16 -6.58 2.83
C ASP A 53 -7.35 -6.25 1.59
N THR A 54 -6.14 -5.72 1.84
CA THR A 54 -5.20 -5.37 0.79
C THR A 54 -3.96 -6.23 0.89
N LEU A 55 -3.62 -6.89 -0.23
CA LEU A 55 -2.47 -7.78 -0.34
C LEU A 55 -1.50 -7.25 -1.38
N THR A 56 -0.19 -7.43 -1.14
CA THR A 56 0.86 -7.11 -2.12
C THR A 56 1.32 -8.41 -2.78
N VAL A 57 1.08 -8.53 -4.08
CA VAL A 57 1.35 -9.74 -4.87
C VAL A 57 2.31 -9.46 -6.03
N PRO A 58 3.09 -10.44 -6.52
CA PRO A 58 3.83 -10.28 -7.76
C PRO A 58 2.89 -10.08 -8.94
N PHE A 59 3.29 -9.25 -9.92
CA PHE A 59 2.46 -8.99 -11.12
C PHE A 59 2.13 -10.24 -11.92
N ASN A 60 3.10 -11.14 -12.06
CA ASN A 60 2.91 -12.40 -12.77
C ASN A 60 1.92 -13.35 -12.07
N SER A 61 1.58 -13.11 -10.82
CA SER A 61 0.58 -13.88 -10.08
C SER A 61 -0.85 -13.35 -10.21
N ILE A 62 -1.05 -12.18 -10.83
CA ILE A 62 -2.39 -11.58 -10.98
C ILE A 62 -3.32 -12.48 -11.80
N GLU A 63 -2.82 -13.00 -12.92
CA GLU A 63 -3.60 -13.88 -13.81
C GLU A 63 -3.94 -15.22 -13.13
N GLU A 64 -2.98 -15.78 -12.41
CA GLU A 64 -3.20 -17.01 -11.61
C GLU A 64 -4.25 -16.76 -10.53
N LEU A 65 -4.19 -15.62 -9.84
CA LEU A 65 -5.14 -15.25 -8.79
C LEU A 65 -6.55 -15.00 -9.35
N LYS A 66 -6.67 -14.38 -10.53
CA LYS A 66 -7.97 -14.25 -11.21
C LYS A 66 -8.59 -15.59 -11.53
N ASN A 67 -7.78 -16.51 -12.07
CA ASN A 67 -8.25 -17.84 -12.42
C ASN A 67 -8.60 -18.67 -11.18
N ALA A 68 -7.76 -18.65 -10.15
CA ALA A 68 -8.01 -19.34 -8.89
C ALA A 68 -9.22 -18.76 -8.12
N GLY A 69 -9.41 -17.45 -8.18
CA GLY A 69 -10.50 -16.77 -7.50
C GLY A 69 -11.86 -16.87 -8.18
N ASN A 70 -11.93 -17.42 -9.40
CA ASN A 70 -13.15 -17.48 -10.19
C ASN A 70 -14.28 -18.19 -9.44
N GLY A 71 -15.36 -17.45 -9.13
CA GLY A 71 -16.51 -17.93 -8.37
C GLY A 71 -16.32 -18.04 -6.85
N THR A 72 -15.15 -17.67 -6.31
CA THR A 72 -14.84 -17.71 -4.89
C THR A 72 -14.58 -16.33 -4.29
N PHE A 73 -13.80 -15.50 -4.95
CA PHE A 73 -13.60 -14.10 -4.55
C PHE A 73 -13.32 -13.22 -5.77
N GLU A 74 -13.52 -11.92 -5.59
CA GLU A 74 -13.16 -10.87 -6.54
C GLU A 74 -12.15 -9.92 -5.90
N PHE A 75 -11.30 -9.33 -6.71
CA PHE A 75 -10.38 -8.29 -6.27
C PHE A 75 -10.19 -7.23 -7.35
N GLU A 76 -9.80 -6.05 -6.93
CA GLU A 76 -9.34 -4.96 -7.79
C GLU A 76 -7.84 -4.73 -7.61
N ILE A 77 -7.18 -4.25 -8.65
CA ILE A 77 -5.80 -3.78 -8.55
C ILE A 77 -5.87 -2.33 -8.06
N THR A 78 -5.22 -2.07 -6.93
CA THR A 78 -5.13 -0.73 -6.37
C THR A 78 -3.72 -0.20 -6.49
N HIS A 79 -3.61 1.09 -6.72
CA HIS A 79 -2.34 1.79 -6.72
C HIS A 79 -2.30 2.73 -5.51
N PRO A 80 -1.23 2.73 -4.72
CA PRO A 80 -1.02 3.76 -3.70
C PRO A 80 -1.06 5.15 -4.33
N GLU A 81 -1.61 6.11 -3.59
CA GLU A 81 -1.71 7.50 -4.02
C GLU A 81 -0.50 8.34 -3.59
N TYR A 82 0.27 7.83 -2.64
CA TYR A 82 1.39 8.54 -2.02
C TYR A 82 2.66 7.71 -2.00
N ALA A 83 3.80 8.42 -1.95
CA ALA A 83 5.11 7.86 -1.75
C ALA A 83 5.84 8.68 -0.68
N ASN A 84 6.05 8.14 0.50
CA ASN A 84 6.73 8.83 1.59
C ASN A 84 8.24 8.66 1.44
N HIS A 85 8.98 9.78 1.32
CA HIS A 85 10.43 9.83 1.13
C HIS A 85 11.14 9.77 2.48
N SER A 86 11.90 8.72 2.72
CA SER A 86 12.65 8.53 3.96
C SER A 86 14.09 9.02 3.81
N VAL A 87 14.48 10.02 4.57
CA VAL A 87 15.81 10.63 4.57
C VAL A 87 16.38 10.57 6.00
N GLY A 88 17.20 9.57 6.28
CA GLY A 88 17.63 9.27 7.65
C GLY A 88 16.44 8.92 8.53
N SER A 89 16.21 9.68 9.60
CA SER A 89 15.04 9.58 10.47
C SER A 89 13.85 10.43 10.00
N ASP A 90 14.07 11.35 9.07
CA ASP A 90 13.01 12.23 8.55
C ASP A 90 12.18 11.54 7.46
N VAL A 91 10.92 11.95 7.35
CA VAL A 91 10.00 11.46 6.31
C VAL A 91 9.23 12.65 5.70
N TYR A 92 9.23 12.72 4.38
CA TYR A 92 8.56 13.76 3.61
C TYR A 92 7.46 13.17 2.72
N PRO A 93 6.26 13.78 2.66
CA PRO A 93 5.14 13.29 1.89
C PRO A 93 5.25 13.69 0.41
N PHE A 94 5.02 12.72 -0.47
CA PHE A 94 4.89 12.93 -1.91
C PHE A 94 3.59 12.33 -2.41
N GLU A 95 2.87 13.03 -3.27
CA GLU A 95 1.75 12.49 -4.02
C GLU A 95 2.27 11.78 -5.29
N ILE A 96 1.60 10.70 -5.70
CA ILE A 96 1.87 10.05 -6.97
C ILE A 96 1.04 10.76 -8.04
N VAL A 97 1.71 11.48 -8.93
CA VAL A 97 1.08 12.23 -10.02
C VAL A 97 0.69 11.30 -11.16
N GLU A 98 1.52 10.30 -11.44
CA GLU A 98 1.28 9.37 -12.54
C GLU A 98 2.03 8.04 -12.34
N TRP A 99 1.34 6.95 -12.62
CA TRP A 99 1.93 5.63 -12.82
C TRP A 99 2.28 5.45 -14.30
N LYS A 100 3.57 5.58 -14.66
CA LYS A 100 4.03 5.31 -16.04
C LYS A 100 3.95 3.82 -16.36
N ASN A 101 4.29 2.99 -15.41
CA ASN A 101 4.13 1.54 -15.38
C ASN A 101 4.40 1.06 -13.95
N GLU A 102 4.28 -0.25 -13.74
CA GLU A 102 4.42 -0.92 -12.45
C GLU A 102 5.73 -0.66 -11.70
N ARG A 103 6.77 -0.28 -12.41
CA ARG A 103 8.12 -0.05 -11.87
C ARG A 103 8.60 1.39 -12.01
N CYS A 104 7.72 2.28 -12.45
CA CYS A 104 8.07 3.67 -12.70
C CYS A 104 6.90 4.59 -12.41
N ILE A 105 7.10 5.51 -11.49
CA ILE A 105 6.11 6.51 -11.09
C ILE A 105 6.69 7.92 -11.19
N LEU A 106 5.79 8.89 -11.35
CA LEU A 106 6.09 10.30 -11.19
C LEU A 106 5.47 10.77 -9.87
N VAL A 107 6.27 11.41 -9.04
CA VAL A 107 5.84 11.93 -7.74
C VAL A 107 6.11 13.41 -7.62
N ARG A 108 5.41 14.06 -6.72
CA ARG A 108 5.58 15.48 -6.41
C ARG A 108 5.46 15.69 -4.91
N GLU A 109 6.37 16.46 -4.34
CA GLU A 109 6.33 16.80 -2.92
C GLU A 109 5.06 17.57 -2.58
N MET A 110 4.47 17.28 -1.45
CA MET A 110 3.28 17.96 -0.94
C MET A 110 3.68 19.07 0.03
N ASP A 111 2.91 20.16 0.03
CA ASP A 111 3.03 21.16 1.08
C ASP A 111 2.44 20.63 2.39
N THR A 112 3.11 20.95 3.49
CA THR A 112 2.75 20.52 4.83
C THR A 112 2.48 21.73 5.73
N ALA A 113 1.51 21.63 6.63
CA ALA A 113 1.15 22.65 7.60
C ALA A 113 0.61 22.01 8.89
N ASP A 114 0.35 22.86 9.89
CA ASP A 114 -0.22 22.45 11.18
C ASP A 114 0.66 21.42 11.91
N TYR A 115 1.91 21.82 12.12
CA TYR A 115 2.91 20.97 12.76
C TYR A 115 2.65 20.80 14.25
N THR A 116 2.76 19.55 14.72
CA THR A 116 2.56 19.18 16.12
C THR A 116 3.69 18.28 16.61
N GLY A 117 3.90 18.25 17.91
CA GLY A 117 4.87 17.38 18.58
C GLY A 117 6.05 18.12 19.18
N CYS A 118 6.43 17.70 20.39
CA CYS A 118 7.58 18.27 21.11
C CYS A 118 8.82 17.36 21.09
N MET A 119 8.66 16.10 20.69
CA MET A 119 9.74 15.09 20.56
C MET A 119 9.82 14.49 19.18
N GLY A 120 9.48 15.27 18.17
CA GLY A 120 9.38 14.91 16.77
C GLY A 120 8.25 15.71 16.13
N GLU A 121 8.54 16.35 15.01
CA GLU A 121 7.56 17.17 14.33
C GLU A 121 6.73 16.34 13.39
N HIS A 122 5.44 16.30 13.61
CA HIS A 122 4.45 15.70 12.73
C HIS A 122 3.64 16.78 12.04
N CYS A 123 3.03 16.46 10.92
CA CYS A 123 2.13 17.35 10.20
C CYS A 123 0.73 16.75 10.16
N GLU A 124 -0.29 17.60 10.31
CA GLU A 124 -1.69 17.19 10.23
C GLU A 124 -2.36 17.57 8.90
N THR A 125 -1.78 18.56 8.19
CA THR A 125 -2.35 19.05 6.93
C THR A 125 -1.38 18.84 5.77
N TYR A 126 -1.86 18.15 4.73
CA TYR A 126 -1.14 17.85 3.50
C TYR A 126 -1.89 18.45 2.31
N LYS A 127 -1.20 19.21 1.44
CA LYS A 127 -1.80 19.80 0.25
C LYS A 127 -0.98 19.54 -0.99
N SER A 128 -1.63 19.16 -2.08
CA SER A 128 -1.00 19.11 -3.38
C SER A 128 -0.55 20.51 -3.82
N ASN A 129 0.69 20.63 -4.29
CA ASN A 129 1.23 21.88 -4.83
C ASN A 129 1.71 21.66 -6.28
N PRO A 130 0.91 22.07 -7.29
CA PRO A 130 1.28 21.92 -8.71
C PRO A 130 2.58 22.60 -9.11
N ASN A 131 3.07 23.56 -8.32
CA ASN A 131 4.32 24.29 -8.61
C ASN A 131 5.57 23.53 -8.16
N ASN A 132 5.43 22.52 -7.31
CA ASN A 132 6.55 21.71 -6.90
C ASN A 132 7.05 20.82 -8.06
N PRO A 133 8.35 20.55 -8.16
CA PRO A 133 8.91 19.77 -9.24
C PRO A 133 8.42 18.32 -9.21
N VAL A 134 8.20 17.76 -10.40
CA VAL A 134 7.86 16.35 -10.55
C VAL A 134 9.13 15.53 -10.66
N ILE A 135 9.27 14.50 -9.84
CA ILE A 135 10.42 13.60 -9.76
C ILE A 135 10.03 12.23 -10.31
N LYS A 136 10.91 11.63 -11.09
CA LYS A 136 10.73 10.28 -11.62
C LYS A 136 11.40 9.26 -10.72
N LEU A 137 10.62 8.31 -10.21
CA LEU A 137 11.09 7.20 -9.40
C LEU A 137 11.05 5.88 -10.16
N ARG A 138 11.99 5.00 -9.82
CA ARG A 138 12.04 3.63 -10.32
C ARG A 138 12.13 2.64 -9.18
N GLU A 139 11.40 1.54 -9.32
CA GLU A 139 11.49 0.40 -8.41
C GLU A 139 12.83 -0.32 -8.58
N HIS A 140 13.50 -0.57 -7.48
CA HIS A 140 14.70 -1.38 -7.40
C HIS A 140 14.38 -2.84 -7.04
N LYS A 141 15.40 -3.70 -7.05
CA LYS A 141 15.27 -5.14 -6.77
C LYS A 141 14.73 -5.44 -5.36
N ASN A 142 14.87 -4.52 -4.43
CA ASN A 142 14.34 -4.63 -3.05
C ASN A 142 12.87 -4.21 -2.92
N GLY A 143 12.20 -3.83 -4.02
CA GLY A 143 10.81 -3.40 -4.03
C GLY A 143 10.58 -1.95 -3.58
N ALA A 144 11.61 -1.21 -3.19
CA ALA A 144 11.52 0.21 -2.88
C ALA A 144 11.74 1.06 -4.13
N PHE A 145 11.17 2.24 -4.13
CA PHE A 145 11.33 3.21 -5.21
C PHE A 145 12.44 4.20 -4.88
N TYR A 146 13.19 4.60 -5.89
CA TYR A 146 14.30 5.56 -5.77
C TYR A 146 14.28 6.55 -6.93
N GLU A 147 14.79 7.75 -6.70
CA GLU A 147 15.08 8.68 -7.77
C GLU A 147 16.19 8.12 -8.67
N ALA A 148 16.09 8.33 -9.98
CA ALA A 148 16.91 7.65 -11.00
C ALA A 148 18.43 7.84 -10.85
N LYS A 149 18.89 8.78 -10.05
CA LYS A 149 20.30 9.12 -9.85
C LYS A 149 20.82 8.86 -8.43
N THR A 150 19.93 8.49 -7.52
CA THR A 150 20.28 8.29 -6.10
C THR A 150 19.78 6.95 -5.62
N ASN A 151 20.56 6.25 -4.80
CA ASN A 151 20.17 4.96 -4.21
C ASN A 151 20.15 5.01 -2.68
N CYS A 152 20.19 6.21 -2.10
CA CYS A 152 20.40 6.35 -0.66
C CYS A 152 19.13 6.54 0.15
N CYS A 153 18.07 7.10 -0.43
CA CYS A 153 16.88 7.47 0.29
C CYS A 153 15.64 6.89 -0.40
N PRO A 154 15.02 5.85 0.15
CA PRO A 154 13.90 5.18 -0.48
C PRO A 154 12.61 5.99 -0.37
N PHE A 155 11.75 5.84 -1.36
CA PHE A 155 10.35 6.22 -1.31
C PHE A 155 9.52 4.97 -1.01
N ILE A 156 8.70 5.06 0.03
CA ILE A 156 7.83 3.98 0.49
C ILE A 156 6.40 4.29 0.05
N LEU A 157 5.82 3.42 -0.77
CA LEU A 157 4.44 3.58 -1.25
C LEU A 157 3.45 3.46 -0.09
N SER A 158 2.46 4.35 -0.06
CA SER A 158 1.49 4.46 1.02
C SER A 158 0.11 4.93 0.51
N ASP A 159 -0.95 4.59 1.25
CA ASP A 159 -2.31 5.12 1.02
C ASP A 159 -2.55 6.44 1.74
N LYS A 160 -1.57 6.89 2.52
CA LYS A 160 -1.65 8.15 3.27
C LYS A 160 -0.32 8.88 3.16
N PRO A 161 -0.34 10.21 3.03
CA PRO A 161 0.84 11.02 3.19
C PRO A 161 1.30 10.96 4.65
N TYR A 162 2.60 11.03 4.86
CA TYR A 162 3.19 11.06 6.19
C TYR A 162 4.40 11.97 6.22
N TYR A 163 4.43 12.85 7.22
CA TYR A 163 5.55 13.74 7.53
C TYR A 163 6.05 13.46 8.94
N TYR A 164 7.35 13.36 9.07
CA TYR A 164 8.03 13.32 10.34
C TYR A 164 9.39 13.99 10.23
N ARG A 165 9.74 14.82 11.19
CA ARG A 165 11.06 15.43 11.32
C ARG A 165 11.62 15.13 12.71
N ASP A 166 12.81 14.56 12.73
CA ASP A 166 13.54 14.28 13.98
C ASP A 166 14.19 15.57 14.49
N PRO A 167 13.87 16.02 15.72
CA PRO A 167 14.46 17.22 16.28
C PRO A 167 15.93 17.05 16.71
N SER A 168 16.48 15.83 16.63
CA SER A 168 17.83 15.51 17.11
C SER A 168 18.94 15.86 16.11
N PHE A 169 18.57 16.39 14.91
CA PHE A 169 19.50 16.77 13.85
C PHE A 169 19.35 18.23 13.44
#